data_0d87575aa26ec92e1b5d93ccdb3d7961
#
_entry.id   0d87575aa26ec92e1b5d93ccdb3d7961
#
_cell.length_a   1.000
_cell.length_b   1.000
_cell.length_c   1.000
_cell.angle_alpha   90.00
_cell.angle_beta   90.00
_cell.angle_gamma   90.00
#
_symmetry.space_group_name_H-M   'P 1'
#
loop_
_entity.id
_entity.type
_entity.pdbx_description
1 polymer ?
#
loop_
_entity_poly.entity_id
_entity_poly.type
_entity_poly.pdbx_seq_one_letter_code
_entity_poly.pdbx_strand_id
1 'polypeptide(L)'
;MSIREFRRLSRAQRRQLIDAIDDSLTQRVLRAAFLGPGKRSWVQVALMIGGDNTPNTVCQIAHRGLNLVTFDPENNDTMKP
;
A
#
# COMPACT_ATOMS: atom_id res chain seq x y z
N MET A 1 7.41 -5.65 -2.99
CA MET A 1 6.12 -6.29 -3.32
C MET A 1 5.42 -5.50 -4.42
N SER A 2 4.84 -6.19 -5.39
CA SER A 2 4.09 -5.52 -6.45
C SER A 2 2.66 -5.22 -5.99
N ILE A 3 2.00 -4.30 -6.73
CA ILE A 3 0.60 -3.98 -6.44
C ILE A 3 -0.27 -5.23 -6.61
N ARG A 4 0.02 -6.05 -7.62
CA ARG A 4 -0.74 -7.28 -7.86
C ARG A 4 -0.64 -8.22 -6.67
N GLU A 5 0.56 -8.41 -6.16
CA GLU A 5 0.78 -9.27 -4.98
C GLU A 5 0.07 -8.70 -3.75
N PHE A 6 0.15 -7.40 -3.57
CA PHE A 6 -0.48 -6.74 -2.44
C PHE A 6 -2.00 -6.91 -2.46
N ARG A 7 -2.59 -6.82 -3.65
CA ARG A 7 -4.04 -6.99 -3.80
C ARG A 7 -4.52 -8.39 -3.47
N ARG A 8 -3.64 -9.39 -3.55
CA ARG A 8 -3.99 -10.77 -3.21
C ARG A 8 -4.05 -11.02 -1.72
N LEU A 9 -3.46 -10.13 -0.93
CA LEU A 9 -3.51 -10.26 0.52
C LEU A 9 -4.90 -9.95 1.03
N SER A 10 -5.23 -10.51 2.19
CA SER A 10 -6.47 -10.16 2.86
C SER A 10 -6.41 -8.70 3.31
N ARG A 11 -7.58 -8.13 3.58
CA ARG A 11 -7.65 -6.76 4.06
C ARG A 11 -6.86 -6.59 5.37
N ALA A 12 -6.95 -7.56 6.25
CA ALA A 12 -6.23 -7.52 7.52
C ALA A 12 -4.72 -7.53 7.31
N GLN A 13 -4.24 -8.35 6.37
CA GLN A 13 -2.82 -8.39 6.04
C GLN A 13 -2.35 -7.08 5.43
N ARG A 14 -3.15 -6.52 4.51
CA ARG A 14 -2.81 -5.24 3.90
C ARG A 14 -2.72 -4.14 4.94
N ARG A 15 -3.69 -4.08 5.85
CA ARG A 15 -3.70 -3.08 6.91
C ARG A 15 -2.46 -3.21 7.78
N GLN A 16 -2.09 -4.43 8.14
CA GLN A 16 -0.94 -4.68 8.97
C GLN A 16 0.35 -4.19 8.33
N LEU A 17 0.51 -4.46 7.04
CA LEU A 17 1.70 -4.02 6.32
C LEU A 17 1.74 -2.50 6.17
N ILE A 18 0.60 -1.89 5.90
CA ILE A 18 0.53 -0.43 5.77
C ILE A 18 0.85 0.23 7.10
N ASP A 19 0.32 -0.30 8.19
CA ASP A 19 0.54 0.29 9.51
C ASP A 19 2.02 0.21 9.94
N ALA A 20 2.78 -0.69 9.36
CA ALA A 20 4.20 -0.82 9.63
C ALA A 20 5.07 0.19 8.86
N ILE A 21 4.49 0.93 7.93
CA ILE A 21 5.21 1.93 7.14
C ILE A 21 5.36 3.20 7.97
N ASP A 22 6.59 3.69 8.08
CA ASP A 22 6.87 4.89 8.87
C ASP A 22 6.42 6.18 8.21
N ASP A 23 6.43 6.22 6.88
CA ASP A 23 6.11 7.44 6.16
C ASP A 23 4.60 7.68 6.14
N SER A 24 4.18 8.78 6.74
CA SER A 24 2.79 9.15 6.89
C SER A 24 2.07 9.31 5.55
N LEU A 25 2.70 9.95 4.58
CA LEU A 25 2.09 10.16 3.28
C LEU A 25 1.91 8.83 2.54
N THR A 26 2.91 7.97 2.58
CA THR A 26 2.84 6.65 1.97
C THR A 26 1.71 5.82 2.60
N GLN A 27 1.59 5.85 3.93
CA GLN A 27 0.49 5.18 4.62
C GLN A 27 -0.87 5.67 4.12
N ARG A 28 -1.03 6.98 4.03
CA ARG A 28 -2.30 7.57 3.58
C ARG A 28 -2.65 7.16 2.16
N VAL A 29 -1.67 7.18 1.29
CA VAL A 29 -1.86 6.77 -0.11
C VAL A 29 -2.28 5.29 -0.17
N LEU A 30 -1.57 4.43 0.52
CA LEU A 30 -1.86 3.00 0.50
C LEU A 30 -3.20 2.68 1.16
N ARG A 31 -3.54 3.35 2.24
CA ARG A 31 -4.86 3.18 2.85
C ARG A 31 -5.98 3.60 1.91
N ALA A 32 -5.82 4.74 1.25
CA ALA A 32 -6.82 5.22 0.31
C ALA A 32 -6.97 4.28 -0.88
N ALA A 33 -5.87 3.75 -1.37
CA ALA A 33 -5.88 2.90 -2.56
C ALA A 33 -6.35 1.47 -2.27
N PHE A 34 -6.03 0.91 -1.12
CA PHE A 34 -6.17 -0.53 -0.89
C PHE A 34 -7.04 -0.93 0.29
N LEU A 35 -7.42 -0.02 1.16
CA LEU A 35 -8.26 -0.34 2.32
C LEU A 35 -9.68 0.21 2.22
N GLY A 36 -9.96 1.00 1.18
CA GLY A 36 -11.30 1.52 0.97
C GLY A 36 -12.22 0.49 0.33
N PRO A 37 -13.51 0.77 0.30
CA PRO A 37 -14.47 -0.10 -0.37
C PRO A 37 -14.27 -0.05 -1.88
N GLY A 38 -14.23 -1.22 -2.52
CA GLY A 38 -14.07 -1.33 -3.95
C GLY A 38 -12.70 -0.91 -4.45
N LYS A 39 -12.59 -0.82 -5.76
CA LYS A 39 -11.37 -0.37 -6.41
C LYS A 39 -11.42 1.13 -6.62
N ARG A 40 -10.35 1.81 -6.27
CA ARG A 40 -10.21 3.25 -6.54
C ARG A 40 -9.16 3.47 -7.61
N SER A 41 -9.45 4.40 -8.51
CA SER A 41 -8.47 4.83 -9.50
C SER A 41 -7.44 5.74 -8.81
N TRP A 42 -6.29 5.91 -9.46
CA TRP A 42 -5.28 6.83 -8.93
C TRP A 42 -5.77 8.26 -8.92
N VAL A 43 -6.69 8.62 -9.82
CA VAL A 43 -7.33 9.93 -9.82
C VAL A 43 -8.11 10.12 -8.51
N GLN A 44 -8.90 9.13 -8.12
CA GLN A 44 -9.66 9.18 -6.88
C GLN A 44 -8.75 9.27 -5.66
N VAL A 45 -7.69 8.47 -5.65
CA VAL A 45 -6.72 8.48 -4.55
C VAL A 45 -6.06 9.86 -4.44
N ALA A 46 -5.66 10.44 -5.57
CA ALA A 46 -5.05 11.77 -5.57
C ALA A 46 -6.00 12.82 -5.00
N LEU A 47 -7.27 12.75 -5.36
CA LEU A 47 -8.27 13.67 -4.83
C LEU A 47 -8.47 13.49 -3.33
N MET A 48 -8.44 12.27 -2.84
CA MET A 48 -8.59 11.97 -1.42
C MET A 48 -7.40 12.49 -0.59
N ILE A 49 -6.19 12.36 -1.14
CA ILE A 49 -5.00 12.84 -0.46
C ILE A 49 -4.94 14.37 -0.48
N GLY A 50 -5.34 14.96 -1.61
CA GLY A 50 -5.38 16.41 -1.75
C GLY A 50 -4.02 17.04 -1.97
N GLY A 51 -3.96 18.36 -1.84
CA GLY A 51 -2.75 19.12 -2.06
C GLY A 51 -2.34 19.08 -3.54
N ASP A 52 -1.04 19.07 -3.77
CA ASP A 52 -0.48 19.08 -5.13
C ASP A 52 -0.25 17.69 -5.69
N ASN A 53 -0.79 16.67 -5.04
CA ASN A 53 -0.58 15.29 -5.45
C ASN A 53 -1.39 14.95 -6.69
N THR A 54 -0.69 14.59 -7.76
CA THR A 54 -1.32 14.16 -9.02
C THR A 54 -1.53 12.64 -8.98
N PRO A 55 -2.38 12.11 -9.86
CA PRO A 55 -2.55 10.65 -9.96
C PRO A 55 -1.22 9.93 -10.17
N ASN A 56 -0.35 10.49 -11.01
CA ASN A 56 0.95 9.89 -11.25
C ASN A 56 1.83 9.88 -9.99
N THR A 57 1.80 10.97 -9.23
CA THR A 57 2.56 11.09 -8.00
C THR A 57 2.11 10.07 -6.96
N VAL A 58 0.81 9.94 -6.74
CA VAL A 58 0.32 8.97 -5.74
C VAL A 58 0.58 7.54 -6.19
N CYS A 59 0.51 7.27 -7.48
CA CYS A 59 0.85 5.96 -8.03
C CYS A 59 2.31 5.63 -7.73
N GLN A 60 3.22 6.56 -7.97
CA GLN A 60 4.64 6.39 -7.68
C GLN A 60 4.89 6.18 -6.19
N ILE A 61 4.21 6.95 -5.36
CA ILE A 61 4.33 6.80 -3.91
C ILE A 61 3.91 5.39 -3.49
N ALA A 62 2.80 4.90 -4.04
CA ALA A 62 2.32 3.55 -3.73
C ALA A 62 3.31 2.49 -4.15
N HIS A 63 3.82 2.57 -5.38
CA HIS A 63 4.80 1.60 -5.87
C HIS A 63 6.07 1.61 -5.02
N ARG A 64 6.56 2.80 -4.70
CA ARG A 64 7.75 2.95 -3.88
C ARG A 64 7.54 2.40 -2.49
N GLY A 65 6.39 2.69 -1.90
CA GLY A 65 6.04 2.18 -0.58
C GLY A 65 5.97 0.67 -0.55
N LEU A 66 5.35 0.07 -1.55
CA LEU A 66 5.25 -1.39 -1.64
C LEU A 66 6.60 -2.05 -1.87
N ASN A 67 7.50 -1.38 -2.58
CA ASN A 67 8.86 -1.91 -2.76
C ASN A 67 9.64 -1.98 -1.45
N LEU A 68 9.30 -1.12 -0.50
CA LEU A 68 9.94 -1.13 0.81
C LEU A 68 9.30 -2.13 1.76
N VAL A 69 8.10 -2.61 1.44
CA VAL A 69 7.42 -3.60 2.26
C VAL A 69 7.99 -4.96 1.95
N THR A 70 8.47 -5.63 2.99
CA THR A 70 9.03 -6.96 2.86
C THR A 70 8.11 -7.95 3.54
N PHE A 71 7.01 -8.26 2.89
CA PHE A 71 6.18 -9.36 3.32
C PHE A 71 6.64 -10.60 2.57
N ASP A 72 7.27 -11.50 3.26
CA ASP A 72 7.76 -12.74 2.70
C ASP A 72 7.20 -13.88 3.53
N PRO A 73 6.21 -14.60 3.02
CA PRO A 73 5.62 -15.72 3.75
C PRO A 73 6.65 -16.78 4.11
N GLU A 74 7.61 -17.01 3.24
CA GLU A 74 8.70 -17.95 3.50
C GLU A 74 9.56 -17.47 4.64
N ASN A 75 9.89 -16.20 4.63
CA ASN A 75 10.70 -15.61 5.66
C ASN A 75 9.97 -15.64 7.00
N ASN A 76 8.68 -15.37 6.98
CA ASN A 76 7.85 -15.51 8.17
C ASN A 76 7.84 -16.95 8.65
N ASP A 77 7.82 -17.87 7.71
CA ASP A 77 7.89 -19.27 8.01
C ASP A 77 9.21 -19.64 8.59
N THR A 78 10.28 -19.05 8.13
CA THR A 78 11.60 -19.37 8.64
C THR A 78 11.86 -18.80 10.00
N MET A 79 11.04 -17.89 10.44
CA MET A 79 11.11 -17.47 11.82
C MET A 79 10.88 -18.62 12.76
N LYS A 80 10.27 -19.62 12.23
CA LYS A 80 10.00 -20.79 12.96
C LYS A 80 11.05 -21.84 12.82
N PRO A 81 11.77 -22.00 11.83
CA PRO A 81 12.79 -23.05 11.80
C PRO A 81 14.02 -22.57 12.32
#